data_2dc554907127aad9ca9b240a8d26bc1f
#
_entry.id   2dc554907127aad9ca9b240a8d26bc1f
#
_cell.length_a   1.000
_cell.length_b   1.000
_cell.length_c   1.000
_cell.angle_alpha   90.00
_cell.angle_beta   90.00
_cell.angle_gamma   90.00
#
_symmetry.space_group_name_H-M   'P 1'
#
loop_
_entity.id
_entity.type
_entity.pdbx_description
1 polymer ?
#
loop_
_entity_poly.entity_id
_entity_poly.type
_entity_poly.pdbx_seq_one_letter_code
_entity_poly.pdbx_strand_id
1 'polypeptide(L)'
;MMPGTLNATLATLAPRVRTLIATVAVATAIATAAPAHAQFGGRAGFAEAFVPDILQRDLPLMTSSLQLEEWQRPVVEALLQDYVTAFSTGVEALKDRMKSESQNAQRADPTNADAILEKVMKPMNSWREEKRRMLDKFMADLKSQLGPQQLERWPSFERTLRRERMLHDGDLSGESTDLFAVMSRMQLDTVHEEMVKPAIAVYEVALDDALVARDRGMRAIEPELAEAMRSMNHDKGADAQERTMPLRIAVRSANDAGIDSIAKALGDRGEEFRTLALEAGYRDVFRPHPVTILMQQARALDSLTPEQGQQIDALMSEFAGVCNQQNMQLYEAVRAEEPKAPRKRAEASAQRRSGGAAPSMPQASNASDPVVKARVERERAGEPFRDRLMAILTPEQQAELPGAMKVDPANQPGSKDGAPSPKRMQIESVQSAADTDGVASDRQSKRRDPRAAMGGTKGAGAGSKEQPAPEGKDSKAQPAPAPTTPE
;
A
#
# COMPACT_ATOMS: atom_id res chain seq x y z
N MET A 1 -39.15 -36.27 15.95
CA MET A 1 -39.59 -34.86 16.00
C MET A 1 -39.08 -34.16 14.76
N MET A 2 -39.98 -33.55 14.02
CA MET A 2 -39.87 -33.19 12.59
C MET A 2 -38.95 -32.02 12.27
N PRO A 3 -38.20 -32.05 11.16
CA PRO A 3 -37.66 -30.87 10.49
C PRO A 3 -38.42 -30.61 9.19
N GLY A 4 -39.24 -29.61 9.19
CA GLY A 4 -40.03 -29.28 8.00
C GLY A 4 -40.84 -28.02 8.17
N THR A 5 -40.25 -26.82 7.97
CA THR A 5 -41.01 -25.57 7.72
C THR A 5 -40.14 -24.36 7.28
N LEU A 6 -38.98 -24.53 6.69
CA LEU A 6 -38.15 -23.38 6.18
C LEU A 6 -38.21 -23.19 4.65
N ASN A 7 -38.76 -24.14 3.90
CA ASN A 7 -38.78 -24.04 2.43
C ASN A 7 -40.06 -23.44 1.82
N ALA A 8 -41.09 -23.13 2.63
CA ALA A 8 -42.36 -22.62 2.11
C ALA A 8 -42.47 -21.08 2.06
N THR A 9 -41.60 -20.35 2.74
CA THR A 9 -41.69 -18.88 2.87
C THR A 9 -41.00 -18.08 1.75
N LEU A 10 -40.18 -18.73 0.92
CA LEU A 10 -39.48 -18.05 -0.20
C LEU A 10 -40.29 -18.02 -1.51
N ALA A 11 -41.40 -18.74 -1.58
CA ALA A 11 -42.22 -18.85 -2.82
C ALA A 11 -43.16 -17.66 -3.06
N THR A 12 -43.38 -16.79 -2.05
CA THR A 12 -44.39 -15.70 -2.12
C THR A 12 -43.80 -14.30 -2.18
N LEU A 13 -42.45 -14.15 -2.32
CA LEU A 13 -41.84 -12.85 -2.50
C LEU A 13 -42.00 -12.33 -3.94
N ALA A 14 -42.54 -11.11 -4.06
CA ALA A 14 -42.78 -10.46 -5.34
C ALA A 14 -41.52 -10.40 -6.19
N PRO A 15 -41.60 -10.45 -7.54
CA PRO A 15 -40.45 -10.55 -8.43
C PRO A 15 -39.41 -9.42 -8.25
N ARG A 16 -39.84 -8.25 -7.79
CA ARG A 16 -38.95 -7.11 -7.51
C ARG A 16 -38.00 -7.35 -6.32
N VAL A 17 -38.40 -8.13 -5.32
CA VAL A 17 -37.55 -8.48 -4.16
C VAL A 17 -36.54 -9.55 -4.54
N ARG A 18 -36.89 -10.49 -5.43
CA ARG A 18 -35.96 -11.49 -5.96
C ARG A 18 -34.83 -10.85 -6.78
N THR A 19 -35.11 -9.81 -7.57
CA THR A 19 -34.09 -9.06 -8.34
C THR A 19 -33.16 -8.30 -7.42
N LEU A 20 -33.68 -7.73 -6.33
CA LEU A 20 -32.86 -7.00 -5.35
C LEU A 20 -31.94 -7.94 -4.56
N ILE A 21 -32.42 -9.13 -4.20
CA ILE A 21 -31.62 -10.17 -3.52
C ILE A 21 -30.54 -10.72 -4.46
N ALA A 22 -30.84 -10.90 -5.76
CA ALA A 22 -29.85 -11.36 -6.74
C ALA A 22 -28.76 -10.31 -7.00
N THR A 23 -29.12 -9.01 -7.04
CA THR A 23 -28.16 -7.92 -7.24
C THR A 23 -27.25 -7.72 -6.01
N VAL A 24 -27.81 -7.90 -4.81
CA VAL A 24 -27.03 -7.90 -3.56
C VAL A 24 -26.15 -9.15 -3.48
N ALA A 25 -26.61 -10.32 -3.95
CA ALA A 25 -25.83 -11.56 -3.94
C ALA A 25 -24.62 -11.50 -4.89
N VAL A 26 -24.75 -10.86 -6.07
CA VAL A 26 -23.60 -10.66 -6.98
C VAL A 26 -22.61 -9.63 -6.41
N ALA A 27 -23.09 -8.54 -5.80
CA ALA A 27 -22.24 -7.58 -5.11
C ALA A 27 -21.55 -8.19 -3.87
N THR A 28 -22.26 -9.09 -3.16
CA THR A 28 -21.72 -9.82 -2.00
C THR A 28 -20.79 -10.95 -2.43
N ALA A 29 -21.02 -11.61 -3.57
CA ALA A 29 -20.12 -12.61 -4.13
C ALA A 29 -18.80 -11.98 -4.61
N ILE A 30 -18.83 -10.76 -5.16
CA ILE A 30 -17.63 -9.97 -5.46
C ILE A 30 -16.92 -9.54 -4.17
N ALA A 31 -17.65 -9.26 -3.09
CA ALA A 31 -17.09 -8.88 -1.79
C ALA A 31 -16.56 -10.07 -0.98
N THR A 32 -17.16 -11.28 -1.12
CA THR A 32 -16.72 -12.50 -0.41
C THR A 32 -15.66 -13.31 -1.17
N ALA A 33 -15.45 -13.04 -2.47
CA ALA A 33 -14.29 -13.50 -3.23
C ALA A 33 -12.98 -12.78 -2.82
N ALA A 34 -13.03 -11.95 -1.77
CA ALA A 34 -11.94 -11.13 -1.28
C ALA A 34 -10.61 -11.85 -0.98
N PRO A 35 -10.54 -13.09 -0.45
CA PRO A 35 -9.26 -13.74 -0.22
C PRO A 35 -8.58 -14.26 -1.50
N ALA A 36 -9.35 -14.63 -2.54
CA ALA A 36 -8.77 -15.11 -3.80
C ALA A 36 -8.16 -14.00 -4.66
N HIS A 37 -8.74 -12.79 -4.61
CA HIS A 37 -8.25 -11.64 -5.40
C HIS A 37 -6.97 -11.03 -4.83
N ALA A 38 -6.72 -11.18 -3.53
CA ALA A 38 -5.47 -10.74 -2.89
C ALA A 38 -4.25 -11.58 -3.33
N GLN A 39 -4.47 -12.79 -3.83
CA GLN A 39 -3.40 -13.68 -4.29
C GLN A 39 -2.78 -13.25 -5.63
N PHE A 40 -3.52 -12.49 -6.46
CA PHE A 40 -3.10 -12.10 -7.81
C PHE A 40 -2.79 -10.59 -7.96
N GLY A 41 -2.69 -9.83 -6.87
CA GLY A 41 -2.45 -8.37 -6.95
C GLY A 41 -3.62 -7.56 -7.53
N GLY A 42 -4.74 -8.20 -7.86
CA GLY A 42 -5.83 -7.62 -8.64
C GLY A 42 -6.69 -6.59 -7.89
N ARG A 43 -6.56 -6.47 -6.58
CA ARG A 43 -7.41 -5.53 -5.80
C ARG A 43 -6.96 -4.08 -5.94
N ALA A 44 -5.65 -3.83 -5.99
CA ALA A 44 -5.11 -2.50 -6.19
C ALA A 44 -5.47 -1.97 -7.58
N GLY A 45 -5.18 -2.71 -8.64
CA GLY A 45 -5.43 -2.28 -10.01
C GLY A 45 -6.91 -2.07 -10.38
N PHE A 46 -7.85 -2.80 -9.74
CA PHE A 46 -9.28 -2.54 -9.93
C PHE A 46 -9.73 -1.27 -9.21
N ALA A 47 -9.30 -1.05 -7.98
CA ALA A 47 -9.64 0.15 -7.21
C ALA A 47 -9.05 1.42 -7.83
N GLU A 48 -7.84 1.35 -8.36
CA GLU A 48 -7.15 2.46 -9.03
C GLU A 48 -7.85 2.97 -10.28
N ALA A 49 -8.60 2.09 -10.97
CA ALA A 49 -9.40 2.51 -12.13
C ALA A 49 -10.47 3.56 -11.76
N PHE A 50 -10.90 3.62 -10.51
CA PHE A 50 -11.93 4.53 -10.00
C PHE A 50 -11.39 5.74 -9.23
N VAL A 51 -10.08 5.93 -9.23
CA VAL A 51 -9.41 7.06 -8.57
C VAL A 51 -8.63 7.84 -9.63
N PRO A 52 -8.76 9.18 -9.71
CA PRO A 52 -7.97 9.97 -10.64
C PRO A 52 -6.49 9.94 -10.24
N ASP A 53 -5.61 10.01 -11.24
CA ASP A 53 -4.17 9.97 -11.02
C ASP A 53 -3.65 11.23 -10.32
N ILE A 54 -4.32 12.37 -10.54
CA ILE A 54 -3.99 13.66 -9.96
C ILE A 54 -5.22 14.19 -9.24
N LEU A 55 -5.01 14.71 -8.04
CA LEU A 55 -6.04 15.22 -7.14
C LEU A 55 -5.75 16.67 -6.78
N GLN A 56 -6.76 17.38 -6.27
CA GLN A 56 -6.62 18.76 -5.78
C GLN A 56 -5.50 18.93 -4.73
N ARG A 57 -5.25 17.89 -3.92
CA ARG A 57 -4.15 17.87 -2.94
C ARG A 57 -2.75 17.92 -3.57
N ASP A 58 -2.63 17.64 -4.87
CA ASP A 58 -1.35 17.62 -5.58
C ASP A 58 -1.00 19.02 -6.15
N LEU A 59 -1.93 19.98 -6.09
CA LEU A 59 -1.71 21.36 -6.53
C LEU A 59 -0.55 22.07 -5.81
N PRO A 60 -0.36 21.94 -4.47
CA PRO A 60 0.82 22.51 -3.82
C PRO A 60 2.14 21.93 -4.35
N LEU A 61 2.18 20.62 -4.69
CA LEU A 61 3.35 19.99 -5.30
C LEU A 61 3.65 20.60 -6.68
N MET A 62 2.63 20.76 -7.53
CA MET A 62 2.79 21.41 -8.85
C MET A 62 3.30 22.84 -8.68
N THR A 63 2.69 23.59 -7.77
CA THR A 63 3.05 25.00 -7.51
C THR A 63 4.51 25.13 -7.06
N SER A 64 4.96 24.31 -6.12
CA SER A 64 6.31 24.39 -5.57
C SER A 64 7.36 23.85 -6.54
N SER A 65 7.12 22.66 -7.15
CA SER A 65 8.07 22.02 -8.04
C SER A 65 8.30 22.77 -9.34
N LEU A 66 7.23 23.34 -9.91
CA LEU A 66 7.29 24.12 -11.15
C LEU A 66 7.52 25.61 -10.89
N GLN A 67 7.49 26.05 -9.63
CA GLN A 67 7.55 27.47 -9.24
C GLN A 67 6.53 28.31 -10.02
N LEU A 68 5.26 27.89 -9.95
CA LEU A 68 4.18 28.60 -10.65
C LEU A 68 4.04 30.03 -10.14
N GLU A 69 3.95 30.96 -11.08
CA GLU A 69 3.65 32.37 -10.80
C GLU A 69 2.20 32.52 -10.29
N GLU A 70 1.92 33.63 -9.60
CA GLU A 70 0.61 33.87 -9.00
C GLU A 70 -0.55 33.82 -10.02
N TRP A 71 -0.32 34.34 -11.23
CA TRP A 71 -1.31 34.31 -12.29
C TRP A 71 -1.53 32.93 -12.92
N GLN A 72 -0.52 32.02 -12.85
CA GLN A 72 -0.63 30.65 -13.38
C GLN A 72 -1.46 29.74 -12.47
N ARG A 73 -1.44 29.99 -11.16
CA ARG A 73 -2.13 29.12 -10.17
C ARG A 73 -3.61 28.92 -10.48
N PRO A 74 -4.44 29.98 -10.69
CA PRO A 74 -5.84 29.79 -11.02
C PRO A 74 -6.05 29.06 -12.35
N VAL A 75 -5.14 29.24 -13.33
CA VAL A 75 -5.20 28.51 -14.61
C VAL A 75 -4.96 27.01 -14.39
N VAL A 76 -3.90 26.64 -13.63
CA VAL A 76 -3.58 25.25 -13.31
C VAL A 76 -4.69 24.61 -12.46
N GLU A 77 -5.29 25.38 -11.53
CA GLU A 77 -6.42 24.90 -10.73
C GLU A 77 -7.65 24.61 -11.60
N ALA A 78 -7.94 25.48 -12.58
CA ALA A 78 -9.02 25.26 -13.55
C ALA A 78 -8.76 24.02 -14.42
N LEU A 79 -7.54 23.83 -14.94
CA LEU A 79 -7.16 22.63 -15.70
C LEU A 79 -7.33 21.36 -14.87
N LEU A 80 -6.93 21.39 -13.59
CA LEU A 80 -7.09 20.28 -12.68
C LEU A 80 -8.57 19.98 -12.40
N GLN A 81 -9.38 21.00 -12.21
CA GLN A 81 -10.81 20.84 -12.01
C GLN A 81 -11.50 20.23 -13.24
N ASP A 82 -11.11 20.66 -14.44
CA ASP A 82 -11.62 20.10 -15.70
C ASP A 82 -11.22 18.62 -15.83
N TYR A 83 -9.97 18.27 -15.52
CA TYR A 83 -9.49 16.90 -15.50
C TYR A 83 -10.30 16.03 -14.52
N VAL A 84 -10.48 16.47 -13.28
CA VAL A 84 -11.23 15.73 -12.25
C VAL A 84 -12.70 15.57 -12.63
N THR A 85 -13.28 16.60 -13.24
CA THR A 85 -14.67 16.58 -13.73
C THR A 85 -14.83 15.59 -14.88
N ALA A 86 -13.94 15.63 -15.86
CA ALA A 86 -13.95 14.68 -16.99
C ALA A 86 -13.76 13.24 -16.50
N PHE A 87 -12.83 13.01 -15.56
CA PHE A 87 -12.61 11.72 -14.92
C PHE A 87 -13.87 11.21 -14.20
N SER A 88 -14.52 12.06 -13.40
CA SER A 88 -15.73 11.68 -12.65
C SER A 88 -16.86 11.31 -13.59
N THR A 89 -17.05 12.06 -14.66
CA THR A 89 -18.06 11.77 -15.72
C THR A 89 -17.75 10.42 -16.39
N GLY A 90 -16.49 10.16 -16.70
CA GLY A 90 -16.06 8.90 -17.29
C GLY A 90 -16.27 7.68 -16.37
N VAL A 91 -16.03 7.84 -15.07
CA VAL A 91 -16.29 6.80 -14.07
C VAL A 91 -17.80 6.46 -14.00
N GLU A 92 -18.68 7.46 -14.00
CA GLU A 92 -20.13 7.19 -14.01
C GLU A 92 -20.55 6.48 -15.32
N ALA A 93 -20.05 6.90 -16.46
CA ALA A 93 -20.28 6.22 -17.74
C ALA A 93 -19.76 4.77 -17.73
N LEU A 94 -18.60 4.52 -17.10
CA LEU A 94 -18.05 3.16 -16.90
C LEU A 94 -19.00 2.31 -16.06
N LYS A 95 -19.48 2.82 -14.91
CA LYS A 95 -20.41 2.10 -14.03
C LYS A 95 -21.70 1.71 -14.76
N ASP A 96 -22.25 2.62 -15.55
CA ASP A 96 -23.46 2.36 -16.35
C ASP A 96 -23.20 1.31 -17.44
N ARG A 97 -22.07 1.37 -18.15
CA ARG A 97 -21.67 0.35 -19.13
C ARG A 97 -21.50 -1.02 -18.47
N MET A 98 -20.76 -1.11 -17.36
CA MET A 98 -20.56 -2.36 -16.62
C MET A 98 -21.89 -2.95 -16.15
N LYS A 99 -22.81 -2.11 -15.64
CA LYS A 99 -24.13 -2.52 -15.21
C LYS A 99 -24.97 -3.06 -16.38
N SER A 100 -25.01 -2.37 -17.51
CA SER A 100 -25.75 -2.77 -18.70
C SER A 100 -25.17 -4.05 -19.31
N GLU A 101 -23.86 -4.17 -19.44
CA GLU A 101 -23.20 -5.37 -19.97
C GLU A 101 -23.39 -6.59 -19.06
N SER A 102 -23.30 -6.40 -17.73
CA SER A 102 -23.59 -7.48 -16.77
C SER A 102 -25.04 -7.95 -16.87
N GLN A 103 -26.01 -7.03 -16.95
CA GLN A 103 -27.44 -7.38 -17.11
C GLN A 103 -27.71 -8.10 -18.44
N ASN A 104 -27.10 -7.65 -19.53
CA ASN A 104 -27.24 -8.28 -20.85
C ASN A 104 -26.64 -9.69 -20.84
N ALA A 105 -25.48 -9.88 -20.22
CA ALA A 105 -24.85 -11.19 -20.08
C ALA A 105 -25.71 -12.14 -19.25
N GLN A 106 -26.23 -11.68 -18.11
CA GLN A 106 -27.11 -12.48 -17.26
C GLN A 106 -28.42 -12.87 -17.94
N ARG A 107 -28.98 -12.00 -18.81
CA ARG A 107 -30.16 -12.32 -19.60
C ARG A 107 -29.89 -13.34 -20.69
N ALA A 108 -28.71 -13.30 -21.30
CA ALA A 108 -28.30 -14.21 -22.36
C ALA A 108 -28.02 -15.62 -21.82
N ASP A 109 -27.22 -15.73 -20.76
CA ASP A 109 -26.88 -16.98 -20.09
C ASP A 109 -26.54 -16.71 -18.63
N PRO A 110 -27.49 -16.89 -17.70
CA PRO A 110 -27.25 -16.62 -16.27
C PRO A 110 -26.27 -17.61 -15.61
N THR A 111 -25.96 -18.72 -16.27
CA THR A 111 -25.06 -19.76 -15.74
C THR A 111 -23.62 -19.61 -16.19
N ASN A 112 -23.37 -18.80 -17.21
CA ASN A 112 -22.04 -18.58 -17.78
C ASN A 112 -21.32 -17.41 -17.10
N ALA A 113 -20.70 -17.70 -15.95
CA ALA A 113 -19.95 -16.74 -15.18
C ALA A 113 -18.76 -16.13 -15.96
N ASP A 114 -18.13 -16.92 -16.84
CA ASP A 114 -17.00 -16.47 -17.66
C ASP A 114 -17.40 -15.42 -18.68
N ALA A 115 -18.52 -15.62 -19.38
CA ALA A 115 -19.04 -14.64 -20.32
C ALA A 115 -19.47 -13.34 -19.63
N ILE A 116 -20.01 -13.43 -18.41
CA ILE A 116 -20.37 -12.27 -17.60
C ILE A 116 -19.12 -11.50 -17.20
N LEU A 117 -18.08 -12.20 -16.73
CA LEU A 117 -16.80 -11.60 -16.35
C LEU A 117 -16.12 -10.92 -17.54
N GLU A 118 -16.06 -11.57 -18.70
CA GLU A 118 -15.46 -11.00 -19.91
C GLU A 118 -16.15 -9.70 -20.32
N LYS A 119 -17.49 -9.67 -20.34
CA LYS A 119 -18.26 -8.48 -20.67
C LYS A 119 -18.06 -7.32 -19.69
N VAL A 120 -17.79 -7.61 -18.41
CA VAL A 120 -17.45 -6.59 -17.41
C VAL A 120 -16.01 -6.09 -17.57
N MET A 121 -15.08 -6.98 -17.91
CA MET A 121 -13.66 -6.61 -18.06
C MET A 121 -13.37 -5.76 -19.30
N LYS A 122 -14.11 -5.94 -20.37
CA LYS A 122 -13.92 -5.18 -21.63
C LYS A 122 -14.14 -3.66 -21.43
N PRO A 123 -15.24 -3.18 -20.85
CA PRO A 123 -15.40 -1.76 -20.50
C PRO A 123 -14.29 -1.23 -19.59
N MET A 124 -13.83 -2.04 -18.63
CA MET A 124 -12.74 -1.67 -17.71
C MET A 124 -11.42 -1.42 -18.45
N ASN A 125 -11.06 -2.29 -19.39
CA ASN A 125 -9.84 -2.13 -20.18
C ASN A 125 -9.90 -0.87 -21.07
N SER A 126 -11.05 -0.63 -21.72
CA SER A 126 -11.26 0.59 -22.51
C SER A 126 -11.18 1.85 -21.64
N TRP A 127 -11.70 1.78 -20.40
CA TRP A 127 -11.63 2.87 -19.45
C TRP A 127 -10.19 3.20 -19.00
N ARG A 128 -9.36 2.18 -18.79
CA ARG A 128 -7.94 2.41 -18.45
C ARG A 128 -7.20 3.21 -19.52
N GLU A 129 -7.50 2.93 -20.78
CA GLU A 129 -6.97 3.68 -21.91
C GLU A 129 -7.48 5.13 -21.95
N GLU A 130 -8.78 5.32 -21.68
CA GLU A 130 -9.40 6.65 -21.62
C GLU A 130 -8.85 7.47 -20.45
N LYS A 131 -8.72 6.87 -19.27
CA LYS A 131 -8.09 7.47 -18.09
C LYS A 131 -6.67 7.96 -18.40
N ARG A 132 -5.87 7.15 -19.09
CA ARG A 132 -4.51 7.53 -19.51
C ARG A 132 -4.51 8.73 -20.44
N ARG A 133 -5.38 8.72 -21.45
CA ARG A 133 -5.53 9.87 -22.39
C ARG A 133 -5.93 11.16 -21.67
N MET A 134 -6.81 11.08 -20.67
CA MET A 134 -7.17 12.23 -19.86
C MET A 134 -5.97 12.79 -19.09
N LEU A 135 -5.15 11.90 -18.50
CA LEU A 135 -3.94 12.30 -17.80
C LEU A 135 -2.93 12.94 -18.75
N ASP A 136 -2.67 12.30 -19.90
CA ASP A 136 -1.73 12.79 -20.92
C ASP A 136 -2.15 14.19 -21.41
N LYS A 137 -3.46 14.37 -21.65
CA LYS A 137 -4.01 15.69 -22.01
C LYS A 137 -3.77 16.73 -20.93
N PHE A 138 -4.11 16.41 -19.67
CA PHE A 138 -3.88 17.34 -18.55
C PHE A 138 -2.39 17.71 -18.44
N MET A 139 -1.48 16.75 -18.55
CA MET A 139 -0.03 17.00 -18.48
C MET A 139 0.44 17.88 -19.65
N ALA A 140 -0.08 17.67 -20.85
CA ALA A 140 0.22 18.51 -22.01
C ALA A 140 -0.32 19.95 -21.84
N ASP A 141 -1.56 20.07 -21.37
CA ASP A 141 -2.18 21.37 -21.11
C ASP A 141 -1.43 22.15 -20.02
N LEU A 142 -1.07 21.48 -18.92
CA LEU A 142 -0.23 22.07 -17.85
C LEU A 142 1.13 22.53 -18.39
N LYS A 143 1.80 21.69 -19.16
CA LYS A 143 3.11 22.03 -19.76
C LYS A 143 3.05 23.23 -20.68
N SER A 144 1.94 23.42 -21.40
CA SER A 144 1.74 24.55 -22.29
C SER A 144 1.62 25.91 -21.57
N GLN A 145 1.35 25.90 -20.26
CA GLN A 145 1.25 27.10 -19.43
C GLN A 145 2.61 27.54 -18.85
N LEU A 146 3.68 26.78 -19.08
CA LEU A 146 4.98 26.98 -18.43
C LEU A 146 5.91 27.85 -19.28
N GLY A 147 6.62 28.76 -18.63
CA GLY A 147 7.72 29.52 -19.20
C GLY A 147 9.01 28.68 -19.36
N PRO A 148 10.02 29.19 -20.12
CA PRO A 148 11.26 28.45 -20.40
C PRO A 148 11.98 27.93 -19.14
N GLN A 149 12.11 28.73 -18.10
CA GLN A 149 12.77 28.35 -16.84
C GLN A 149 11.99 27.28 -16.07
N GLN A 150 10.66 27.29 -16.16
CA GLN A 150 9.79 26.27 -15.56
C GLN A 150 9.86 24.95 -16.35
N LEU A 151 10.04 25.02 -17.68
CA LEU A 151 10.22 23.84 -18.53
C LEU A 151 11.53 23.08 -18.22
N GLU A 152 12.57 23.79 -17.77
CA GLU A 152 13.80 23.13 -17.30
C GLU A 152 13.57 22.24 -16.06
N ARG A 153 12.55 22.57 -15.25
CA ARG A 153 12.16 21.79 -14.06
C ARG A 153 11.18 20.66 -14.37
N TRP A 154 10.59 20.68 -15.55
CA TRP A 154 9.57 19.71 -15.94
C TRP A 154 10.01 18.24 -15.78
N PRO A 155 11.23 17.81 -16.18
CA PRO A 155 11.66 16.43 -16.01
C PRO A 155 11.71 16.00 -14.53
N SER A 156 12.18 16.85 -13.63
CA SER A 156 12.22 16.55 -12.19
C SER A 156 10.81 16.51 -11.58
N PHE A 157 9.93 17.42 -12.02
CA PHE A 157 8.52 17.39 -11.62
C PHE A 157 7.84 16.08 -12.04
N GLU A 158 8.02 15.61 -13.28
CA GLU A 158 7.46 14.34 -13.75
C GLU A 158 7.98 13.16 -12.93
N ARG A 159 9.28 13.12 -12.61
CA ARG A 159 9.88 12.08 -11.75
C ARG A 159 9.27 12.11 -10.34
N THR A 160 9.14 13.29 -9.75
CA THR A 160 8.51 13.46 -8.44
C THR A 160 7.06 12.96 -8.46
N LEU A 161 6.29 13.34 -9.47
CA LEU A 161 4.90 12.90 -9.61
C LEU A 161 4.78 11.38 -9.79
N ARG A 162 5.66 10.75 -10.59
CA ARG A 162 5.71 9.31 -10.73
C ARG A 162 6.10 8.62 -9.43
N ARG A 163 7.09 9.13 -8.71
CA ARG A 163 7.49 8.60 -7.40
C ARG A 163 6.30 8.63 -6.42
N GLU A 164 5.63 9.76 -6.27
CA GLU A 164 4.47 9.91 -5.37
C GLU A 164 3.32 8.94 -5.71
N ARG A 165 3.16 8.60 -6.97
CA ARG A 165 2.09 7.72 -7.45
C ARG A 165 2.44 6.24 -7.40
N MET A 166 3.66 5.88 -7.75
CA MET A 166 4.03 4.50 -8.07
C MET A 166 4.90 3.83 -7.01
N LEU A 167 5.64 4.61 -6.19
CA LEU A 167 6.60 4.03 -5.26
C LEU A 167 5.93 3.17 -4.17
N HIS A 168 4.73 3.55 -3.74
CA HIS A 168 3.99 2.84 -2.68
C HIS A 168 3.40 1.49 -3.12
N ASP A 169 3.42 1.17 -4.43
CA ASP A 169 2.89 -0.09 -4.99
C ASP A 169 3.90 -1.25 -4.93
N GLY A 170 4.96 -1.11 -4.16
CA GLY A 170 5.96 -2.16 -3.96
C GLY A 170 5.41 -3.36 -3.17
N ASP A 171 5.73 -4.58 -3.63
CA ASP A 171 5.42 -5.83 -2.93
C ASP A 171 6.61 -6.37 -2.12
N LEU A 172 7.83 -5.91 -2.44
CA LEU A 172 9.05 -6.31 -1.76
C LEU A 172 9.42 -5.31 -0.67
N SER A 173 9.92 -5.79 0.46
CA SER A 173 10.53 -4.94 1.48
C SER A 173 11.66 -4.10 0.86
N GLY A 174 11.71 -2.82 1.18
CA GLY A 174 12.66 -1.88 0.59
C GLY A 174 12.25 -1.31 -0.78
N GLU A 175 11.31 -1.94 -1.50
CA GLU A 175 10.83 -1.44 -2.80
C GLU A 175 10.08 -0.10 -2.68
N SER A 176 9.27 0.06 -1.62
CA SER A 176 8.46 1.25 -1.37
C SER A 176 9.15 2.30 -0.49
N THR A 177 10.47 2.24 -0.31
CA THR A 177 11.19 3.17 0.54
C THR A 177 11.29 4.54 -0.13
N ASP A 178 10.70 5.56 0.48
CA ASP A 178 10.83 6.95 0.02
C ASP A 178 11.97 7.65 0.77
N LEU A 179 13.15 7.73 0.13
CA LEU A 179 14.32 8.36 0.72
C LEU A 179 14.18 9.88 0.86
N PHE A 180 13.33 10.54 0.06
CA PHE A 180 13.04 11.96 0.23
C PHE A 180 12.24 12.20 1.52
N ALA A 181 11.27 11.33 1.82
CA ALA A 181 10.55 11.38 3.08
C ALA A 181 11.46 11.08 4.28
N VAL A 182 12.43 10.18 4.15
CA VAL A 182 13.44 9.92 5.18
C VAL A 182 14.31 11.14 5.43
N MET A 183 14.84 11.77 4.37
CA MET A 183 15.64 12.99 4.49
C MET A 183 14.89 14.15 5.13
N SER A 184 13.61 14.36 4.75
CA SER A 184 12.80 15.43 5.33
C SER A 184 12.58 15.27 6.85
N ARG A 185 12.60 14.04 7.36
CA ARG A 185 12.50 13.75 8.80
C ARG A 185 13.78 14.08 9.57
N MET A 186 14.93 14.09 8.90
CA MET A 186 16.22 14.37 9.53
C MET A 186 16.44 15.84 9.84
N GLN A 187 15.64 16.75 9.25
CA GLN A 187 15.80 18.21 9.42
C GLN A 187 17.26 18.64 9.19
N LEU A 188 17.77 18.35 7.99
CA LEU A 188 19.13 18.67 7.60
C LEU A 188 19.37 20.19 7.66
N ASP A 189 20.55 20.60 8.06
CA ASP A 189 20.99 21.98 7.89
C ASP A 189 21.40 22.26 6.42
N THR A 190 21.58 23.53 6.09
CA THR A 190 21.89 23.97 4.73
C THR A 190 23.19 23.34 4.19
N VAL A 191 24.18 23.04 5.05
CA VAL A 191 25.44 22.43 4.63
C VAL A 191 25.21 20.99 4.17
N HIS A 192 24.52 20.20 4.98
CA HIS A 192 24.18 18.81 4.62
C HIS A 192 23.23 18.74 3.42
N GLU A 193 22.27 19.69 3.31
CA GLU A 193 21.42 19.79 2.12
C GLU A 193 22.23 19.99 0.83
N GLU A 194 23.22 20.88 0.84
CA GLU A 194 24.10 21.10 -0.32
C GLU A 194 24.98 19.87 -0.62
N MET A 195 25.53 19.22 0.41
CA MET A 195 26.38 18.03 0.25
C MET A 195 25.64 16.86 -0.40
N VAL A 196 24.36 16.69 -0.09
CA VAL A 196 23.57 15.53 -0.56
C VAL A 196 22.94 15.74 -1.94
N LYS A 197 22.82 16.97 -2.44
CA LYS A 197 22.18 17.29 -3.74
C LYS A 197 22.67 16.43 -4.91
N PRO A 198 23.98 16.24 -5.13
CA PRO A 198 24.44 15.41 -6.25
C PRO A 198 24.00 13.94 -6.14
N ALA A 199 24.04 13.37 -4.92
CA ALA A 199 23.62 12.01 -4.68
C ALA A 199 22.10 11.84 -4.90
N ILE A 200 21.30 12.80 -4.44
CA ILE A 200 19.85 12.85 -4.67
C ILE A 200 19.52 12.91 -6.16
N ALA A 201 20.21 13.76 -6.93
CA ALA A 201 19.95 13.89 -8.35
C ALA A 201 20.20 12.58 -9.12
N VAL A 202 21.27 11.85 -8.78
CA VAL A 202 21.53 10.52 -9.35
C VAL A 202 20.49 9.51 -8.93
N TYR A 203 20.13 9.48 -7.65
CA TYR A 203 19.11 8.58 -7.11
C TYR A 203 17.74 8.82 -7.76
N GLU A 204 17.32 10.09 -7.90
CA GLU A 204 16.03 10.45 -8.50
C GLU A 204 15.88 9.86 -9.92
N VAL A 205 16.93 9.94 -10.74
CA VAL A 205 16.93 9.40 -12.11
C VAL A 205 16.90 7.87 -12.08
N ALA A 206 17.76 7.25 -11.28
CA ALA A 206 17.82 5.79 -11.20
C ALA A 206 16.53 5.16 -10.69
N LEU A 207 15.90 5.79 -9.69
CA LEU A 207 14.61 5.37 -9.17
C LEU A 207 13.50 5.50 -10.23
N ASP A 208 13.45 6.63 -10.93
CA ASP A 208 12.45 6.88 -11.97
C ASP A 208 12.54 5.86 -13.12
N ASP A 209 13.75 5.59 -13.61
CA ASP A 209 13.98 4.57 -14.64
C ASP A 209 13.49 3.18 -14.19
N ALA A 210 13.78 2.80 -12.95
CA ALA A 210 13.33 1.54 -12.37
C ALA A 210 11.80 1.48 -12.22
N LEU A 211 11.15 2.57 -11.76
CA LEU A 211 9.70 2.67 -11.62
C LEU A 211 9.00 2.59 -12.99
N VAL A 212 9.50 3.29 -14.00
CA VAL A 212 8.96 3.23 -15.36
C VAL A 212 9.10 1.83 -15.96
N ALA A 213 10.25 1.17 -15.75
CA ALA A 213 10.46 -0.20 -16.22
C ALA A 213 9.49 -1.18 -15.52
N ARG A 214 9.31 -1.06 -14.19
CA ARG A 214 8.37 -1.87 -13.42
C ARG A 214 6.94 -1.68 -13.91
N ASP A 215 6.47 -0.46 -14.06
CA ASP A 215 5.12 -0.15 -14.53
C ASP A 215 4.86 -0.74 -15.93
N ARG A 216 5.82 -0.58 -16.86
CA ARG A 216 5.72 -1.18 -18.21
C ARG A 216 5.64 -2.70 -18.13
N GLY A 217 6.46 -3.34 -17.30
CA GLY A 217 6.46 -4.78 -17.12
C GLY A 217 5.17 -5.30 -16.49
N MET A 218 4.64 -4.60 -15.50
CA MET A 218 3.36 -4.95 -14.87
C MET A 218 2.20 -4.87 -15.86
N ARG A 219 2.15 -3.84 -16.70
CA ARG A 219 1.14 -3.74 -17.76
C ARG A 219 1.26 -4.84 -18.80
N ALA A 220 2.46 -5.25 -19.14
CA ALA A 220 2.69 -6.31 -20.12
C ALA A 220 2.11 -7.66 -19.68
N ILE A 221 2.09 -7.95 -18.39
CA ILE A 221 1.55 -9.21 -17.86
C ILE A 221 0.07 -9.14 -17.46
N GLU A 222 -0.57 -7.96 -17.43
CA GLU A 222 -1.99 -7.82 -17.08
C GLU A 222 -2.93 -8.76 -17.83
N PRO A 223 -2.82 -8.94 -19.16
CA PRO A 223 -3.69 -9.87 -19.88
C PRO A 223 -3.50 -11.33 -19.43
N GLU A 224 -2.27 -11.72 -19.11
CA GLU A 224 -1.97 -13.08 -18.65
C GLU A 224 -2.46 -13.32 -17.22
N LEU A 225 -2.36 -12.32 -16.36
CA LEU A 225 -2.92 -12.39 -15.01
C LEU A 225 -4.45 -12.46 -15.06
N ALA A 226 -5.11 -11.68 -15.93
CA ALA A 226 -6.54 -11.75 -16.14
C ALA A 226 -6.98 -13.14 -16.64
N GLU A 227 -6.23 -13.75 -17.57
CA GLU A 227 -6.47 -15.10 -18.06
C GLU A 227 -6.22 -16.16 -16.98
N ALA A 228 -5.15 -16.03 -16.20
CA ALA A 228 -4.85 -16.93 -15.08
C ALA A 228 -5.95 -16.88 -14.01
N MET A 229 -6.50 -15.71 -13.72
CA MET A 229 -7.65 -15.54 -12.83
C MET A 229 -8.90 -16.21 -13.38
N ARG A 230 -9.22 -15.97 -14.67
CA ARG A 230 -10.40 -16.55 -15.35
C ARG A 230 -10.35 -18.08 -15.34
N SER A 231 -9.19 -18.65 -15.67
CA SER A 231 -8.99 -20.09 -15.73
C SER A 231 -8.69 -20.74 -14.38
N MET A 232 -8.63 -19.95 -13.29
CA MET A 232 -8.19 -20.38 -11.96
C MET A 232 -6.84 -21.10 -11.97
N ASN A 233 -5.99 -20.73 -12.92
CA ASN A 233 -4.66 -21.31 -13.12
C ASN A 233 -3.61 -20.52 -12.33
N HIS A 234 -3.35 -20.95 -11.09
CA HIS A 234 -2.41 -20.28 -10.19
C HIS A 234 -0.96 -20.37 -10.67
N ASP A 235 -0.57 -21.44 -11.36
CA ASP A 235 0.78 -21.61 -11.88
C ASP A 235 1.06 -20.59 -12.98
N LYS A 236 0.13 -20.42 -13.93
CA LYS A 236 0.22 -19.38 -14.98
C LYS A 236 0.30 -17.97 -14.36
N GLY A 237 -0.48 -17.73 -13.30
CA GLY A 237 -0.42 -16.47 -12.57
C GLY A 237 0.92 -16.25 -11.87
N ALA A 238 1.49 -17.28 -11.26
CA ALA A 238 2.81 -17.23 -10.64
C ALA A 238 3.92 -16.98 -11.67
N ASP A 239 3.90 -17.70 -12.80
CA ASP A 239 4.87 -17.51 -13.89
C ASP A 239 4.85 -16.07 -14.42
N ALA A 240 3.66 -15.47 -14.60
CA ALA A 240 3.53 -14.09 -15.00
C ALA A 240 4.14 -13.13 -13.96
N GLN A 241 3.83 -13.33 -12.67
CA GLN A 241 4.37 -12.52 -11.58
C GLN A 241 5.89 -12.67 -11.43
N GLU A 242 6.43 -13.88 -11.55
CA GLU A 242 7.87 -14.13 -11.47
C GLU A 242 8.66 -13.34 -12.51
N ARG A 243 8.12 -13.16 -13.71
CA ARG A 243 8.74 -12.33 -14.77
C ARG A 243 8.85 -10.86 -14.39
N THR A 244 8.03 -10.38 -13.45
CA THR A 244 8.12 -8.99 -12.95
C THR A 244 9.04 -8.84 -11.75
N MET A 245 9.46 -9.92 -11.10
CA MET A 245 10.33 -9.86 -9.91
C MET A 245 11.67 -9.16 -10.18
N PRO A 246 12.38 -9.37 -11.31
CA PRO A 246 13.59 -8.61 -11.60
C PRO A 246 13.37 -7.09 -11.65
N LEU A 247 12.20 -6.63 -12.13
CA LEU A 247 11.85 -5.21 -12.21
C LEU A 247 11.58 -4.63 -10.80
N ARG A 248 10.92 -5.38 -9.94
CA ARG A 248 10.72 -5.01 -8.53
C ARG A 248 12.04 -4.97 -7.76
N ILE A 249 12.90 -5.98 -7.98
CA ILE A 249 14.26 -6.00 -7.43
C ILE A 249 15.07 -4.79 -7.93
N ALA A 250 14.90 -4.35 -9.17
CA ALA A 250 15.58 -3.17 -9.69
C ALA A 250 15.16 -1.89 -8.94
N VAL A 251 13.87 -1.70 -8.61
CA VAL A 251 13.42 -0.57 -7.78
C VAL A 251 14.04 -0.64 -6.39
N ARG A 252 14.00 -1.82 -5.74
CA ARG A 252 14.67 -2.03 -4.45
C ARG A 252 16.16 -1.72 -4.51
N SER A 253 16.84 -2.17 -5.56
CA SER A 253 18.27 -1.93 -5.75
C SER A 253 18.59 -0.45 -5.99
N ALA A 254 17.72 0.30 -6.67
CA ALA A 254 17.86 1.74 -6.81
C ALA A 254 17.75 2.43 -5.43
N ASN A 255 16.82 2.00 -4.58
CA ASN A 255 16.71 2.49 -3.20
C ASN A 255 17.96 2.15 -2.38
N ASP A 256 18.45 0.90 -2.44
CA ASP A 256 19.65 0.48 -1.72
C ASP A 256 20.89 1.32 -2.14
N ALA A 257 21.10 1.49 -3.44
CA ALA A 257 22.19 2.33 -3.96
C ALA A 257 22.01 3.81 -3.57
N GLY A 258 20.76 4.28 -3.51
CA GLY A 258 20.40 5.60 -3.01
C GLY A 258 20.77 5.75 -1.52
N ILE A 259 20.44 4.76 -0.68
CA ILE A 259 20.81 4.75 0.74
C ILE A 259 22.32 4.87 0.88
N ASP A 260 23.09 4.07 0.14
CA ASP A 260 24.55 4.08 0.23
C ASP A 260 25.17 5.40 -0.22
N SER A 261 24.71 5.94 -1.35
CA SER A 261 25.25 7.18 -1.91
C SER A 261 24.90 8.42 -1.07
N ILE A 262 23.64 8.50 -0.59
CA ILE A 262 23.18 9.60 0.26
C ILE A 262 23.85 9.54 1.63
N ALA A 263 23.93 8.35 2.27
CA ALA A 263 24.62 8.19 3.55
C ALA A 263 26.08 8.59 3.45
N LYS A 264 26.77 8.20 2.37
CA LYS A 264 28.17 8.61 2.12
C LYS A 264 28.30 10.13 1.97
N ALA A 265 27.36 10.77 1.28
CA ALA A 265 27.36 12.23 1.08
C ALA A 265 27.08 12.99 2.38
N LEU A 266 26.26 12.44 3.29
CA LEU A 266 25.91 13.05 4.58
C LEU A 266 27.05 12.96 5.63
N GLY A 267 28.11 12.20 5.38
CA GLY A 267 29.26 12.10 6.27
C GLY A 267 28.90 11.61 7.67
N ASP A 268 29.04 12.47 8.67
CA ASP A 268 28.78 12.17 10.10
C ASP A 268 27.32 11.83 10.38
N ARG A 269 26.36 12.34 9.60
CA ARG A 269 24.92 12.00 9.70
C ARG A 269 24.50 10.83 8.81
N GLY A 270 25.43 10.23 8.08
CA GLY A 270 25.13 9.17 7.14
C GLY A 270 24.57 7.90 7.78
N GLU A 271 25.07 7.53 8.97
CA GLU A 271 24.61 6.33 9.69
C GLU A 271 23.18 6.52 10.26
N GLU A 272 22.87 7.74 10.73
CA GLU A 272 21.51 8.12 11.13
C GLU A 272 20.54 7.95 9.94
N PHE A 273 20.91 8.48 8.77
CA PHE A 273 20.10 8.33 7.55
C PHE A 273 19.91 6.86 7.17
N ARG A 274 20.99 6.06 7.17
CA ARG A 274 20.93 4.63 6.85
C ARG A 274 19.97 3.89 7.76
N THR A 275 20.05 4.13 9.05
CA THR A 275 19.17 3.52 10.05
C THR A 275 17.70 3.87 9.77
N LEU A 276 17.38 5.14 9.59
CA LEU A 276 16.02 5.60 9.29
C LEU A 276 15.48 5.03 7.98
N ALA A 277 16.33 4.91 6.95
CA ALA A 277 15.95 4.35 5.66
C ALA A 277 15.67 2.84 5.75
N LEU A 278 16.49 2.08 6.48
CA LEU A 278 16.27 0.65 6.72
C LEU A 278 15.01 0.41 7.55
N GLU A 279 14.77 1.20 8.60
CA GLU A 279 13.53 1.14 9.39
C GLU A 279 12.30 1.45 8.52
N ALA A 280 12.39 2.43 7.62
CA ALA A 280 11.30 2.77 6.72
C ALA A 280 11.00 1.67 5.70
N GLY A 281 12.03 1.06 5.12
CA GLY A 281 11.90 0.06 4.07
C GLY A 281 11.63 -1.37 4.57
N TYR A 282 12.13 -1.70 5.76
CA TYR A 282 12.10 -3.05 6.32
C TYR A 282 11.51 -3.05 7.73
N ARG A 283 10.33 -2.48 7.91
CA ARG A 283 9.66 -2.28 9.20
C ARG A 283 9.57 -3.56 10.04
N ASP A 284 9.26 -4.71 9.42
CA ASP A 284 9.12 -5.98 10.13
C ASP A 284 10.47 -6.53 10.63
N VAL A 285 11.57 -6.10 10.03
CA VAL A 285 12.94 -6.48 10.41
C VAL A 285 13.47 -5.57 11.52
N PHE A 286 13.40 -4.25 11.30
CA PHE A 286 14.04 -3.25 12.17
C PHE A 286 13.11 -2.68 13.23
N ARG A 287 11.87 -3.18 13.35
CA ARG A 287 10.99 -2.81 14.47
C ARG A 287 11.70 -3.03 15.80
N PRO A 288 11.50 -2.16 16.80
CA PRO A 288 12.09 -2.32 18.12
C PRO A 288 11.80 -3.72 18.69
N HIS A 289 12.84 -4.37 19.21
CA HIS A 289 12.66 -5.67 19.84
C HIS A 289 11.87 -5.50 21.16
N PRO A 290 10.96 -6.43 21.53
CA PRO A 290 10.18 -6.30 22.78
C PRO A 290 11.05 -6.10 24.01
N VAL A 291 12.24 -6.73 24.07
CA VAL A 291 13.19 -6.56 25.18
C VAL A 291 13.79 -5.15 25.19
N THR A 292 14.04 -4.53 24.05
CA THR A 292 14.48 -3.12 23.99
C THR A 292 13.43 -2.19 24.59
N ILE A 293 12.17 -2.40 24.21
CA ILE A 293 11.04 -1.62 24.76
C ILE A 293 10.95 -1.82 26.27
N LEU A 294 11.09 -3.08 26.73
CA LEU A 294 11.05 -3.40 28.17
C LEU A 294 12.19 -2.73 28.94
N MET A 295 13.42 -2.71 28.39
CA MET A 295 14.56 -2.03 28.99
C MET A 295 14.35 -0.51 29.05
N GLN A 296 13.80 0.10 27.99
CA GLN A 296 13.45 1.52 27.96
C GLN A 296 12.40 1.87 29.03
N GLN A 297 11.39 1.02 29.18
CA GLN A 297 10.36 1.19 30.22
C GLN A 297 10.96 1.04 31.63
N ALA A 298 11.82 0.03 31.82
CA ALA A 298 12.52 -0.14 33.09
C ALA A 298 13.41 1.06 33.40
N ARG A 299 14.12 1.60 32.41
CA ARG A 299 15.00 2.79 32.58
C ARG A 299 14.23 4.05 32.95
N ALA A 300 12.95 4.12 32.62
CA ALA A 300 12.06 5.25 32.91
C ALA A 300 11.37 5.16 34.27
N LEU A 301 11.61 4.11 35.09
CA LEU A 301 11.03 4.01 36.44
C LEU A 301 11.65 5.03 37.36
N ASP A 302 10.82 5.76 38.09
CA ASP A 302 11.25 6.74 39.12
C ASP A 302 11.89 6.07 40.34
N SER A 303 11.60 4.79 40.56
CA SER A 303 12.08 3.98 41.71
C SER A 303 13.48 3.40 41.52
N LEU A 304 14.17 3.66 40.35
CA LEU A 304 15.51 3.14 40.09
C LEU A 304 16.60 3.82 40.92
N THR A 305 17.55 3.01 41.42
CA THR A 305 18.81 3.56 41.90
C THR A 305 19.73 3.99 40.74
N PRO A 306 20.66 4.93 40.99
CA PRO A 306 21.64 5.32 39.97
C PRO A 306 22.46 4.13 39.43
N GLU A 307 22.78 3.17 40.29
CA GLU A 307 23.54 1.95 39.91
C GLU A 307 22.74 1.03 39.01
N GLN A 308 21.43 0.82 39.35
CA GLN A 308 20.52 0.06 38.47
C GLN A 308 20.38 0.73 37.10
N GLY A 309 20.25 2.06 37.05
CA GLY A 309 20.18 2.81 35.80
C GLY A 309 21.42 2.59 34.93
N GLN A 310 22.62 2.65 35.51
CA GLN A 310 23.88 2.38 34.76
C GLN A 310 23.97 0.93 34.29
N GLN A 311 23.51 -0.05 35.09
CA GLN A 311 23.48 -1.46 34.67
C GLN A 311 22.51 -1.69 33.51
N ILE A 312 21.33 -1.03 33.51
CA ILE A 312 20.37 -1.10 32.41
C ILE A 312 20.94 -0.45 31.14
N ASP A 313 21.59 0.71 31.25
CA ASP A 313 22.21 1.40 30.13
C ASP A 313 23.31 0.52 29.48
N ALA A 314 24.15 -0.14 30.29
CA ALA A 314 25.15 -1.09 29.83
C ALA A 314 24.50 -2.32 29.12
N LEU A 315 23.42 -2.87 29.72
CA LEU A 315 22.66 -3.96 29.15
C LEU A 315 22.00 -3.60 27.81
N MET A 316 21.45 -2.41 27.70
CA MET A 316 20.88 -1.88 26.46
C MET A 316 21.94 -1.75 25.35
N SER A 317 23.13 -1.25 25.69
CA SER A 317 24.23 -1.12 24.76
C SER A 317 24.71 -2.48 24.23
N GLU A 318 24.86 -3.48 25.12
CA GLU A 318 25.22 -4.85 24.75
C GLU A 318 24.16 -5.48 23.85
N PHE A 319 22.88 -5.35 24.22
CA PHE A 319 21.77 -5.90 23.46
C PHE A 319 21.60 -5.26 22.08
N ALA A 320 21.87 -3.95 21.95
CA ALA A 320 21.80 -3.26 20.67
C ALA A 320 22.72 -3.92 19.62
N GLY A 321 23.93 -4.32 20.01
CA GLY A 321 24.85 -5.06 19.12
C GLY A 321 24.29 -6.42 18.67
N VAL A 322 23.76 -7.20 19.62
CA VAL A 322 23.16 -8.51 19.33
C VAL A 322 21.90 -8.35 18.45
N CYS A 323 21.05 -7.40 18.79
CA CYS A 323 19.82 -7.11 18.04
C CYS A 323 20.12 -6.68 16.59
N ASN A 324 21.14 -5.85 16.39
CA ASN A 324 21.56 -5.44 15.05
C ASN A 324 22.06 -6.63 14.23
N GLN A 325 22.86 -7.53 14.79
CA GLN A 325 23.29 -8.74 14.11
C GLN A 325 22.11 -9.63 13.69
N GLN A 326 21.15 -9.84 14.58
CA GLN A 326 19.94 -10.62 14.29
C GLN A 326 19.03 -9.94 13.25
N ASN A 327 18.89 -8.61 13.31
CA ASN A 327 18.17 -7.84 12.31
C ASN A 327 18.80 -8.00 10.92
N MET A 328 20.15 -7.97 10.81
CA MET A 328 20.84 -8.17 9.53
C MET A 328 20.64 -9.58 8.98
N GLN A 329 20.67 -10.63 9.80
CA GLN A 329 20.37 -11.99 9.38
C GLN A 329 18.93 -12.11 8.86
N LEU A 330 17.95 -11.53 9.57
CA LEU A 330 16.56 -11.49 9.14
C LEU A 330 16.38 -10.68 7.85
N TYR A 331 17.08 -9.54 7.72
CA TYR A 331 17.09 -8.71 6.52
C TYR A 331 17.54 -9.49 5.29
N GLU A 332 18.66 -10.23 5.40
CA GLU A 332 19.18 -11.06 4.31
C GLU A 332 18.21 -12.18 3.94
N ALA A 333 17.64 -12.87 4.94
CA ALA A 333 16.64 -13.92 4.71
C ALA A 333 15.39 -13.38 4.01
N VAL A 334 14.85 -12.24 4.43
CA VAL A 334 13.70 -11.58 3.80
C VAL A 334 14.01 -11.23 2.35
N ARG A 335 15.14 -10.62 2.07
CA ARG A 335 15.55 -10.24 0.71
C ARG A 335 15.70 -11.43 -0.23
N ALA A 336 16.18 -12.56 0.27
CA ALA A 336 16.38 -13.77 -0.51
C ALA A 336 15.06 -14.52 -0.79
N GLU A 337 14.10 -14.47 0.14
CA GLU A 337 12.90 -15.30 0.09
C GLU A 337 11.66 -14.58 -0.49
N GLU A 338 11.54 -13.26 -0.31
CA GLU A 338 10.39 -12.51 -0.83
C GLU A 338 10.17 -12.66 -2.34
N PRO A 339 11.21 -12.62 -3.19
CA PRO A 339 11.03 -12.80 -4.64
C PRO A 339 10.43 -14.15 -5.05
N LYS A 340 10.53 -15.17 -4.17
CA LYS A 340 9.98 -16.51 -4.38
C LYS A 340 8.51 -16.65 -3.96
N ALA A 341 7.94 -15.59 -3.37
CA ALA A 341 6.58 -15.60 -2.81
C ALA A 341 5.48 -15.97 -3.84
N PRO A 342 5.50 -15.53 -5.12
CA PRO A 342 4.49 -15.93 -6.09
C PRO A 342 4.43 -17.46 -6.26
N ARG A 343 5.56 -18.09 -6.43
CA ARG A 343 5.65 -19.56 -6.59
C ARG A 343 5.21 -20.31 -5.33
N LYS A 344 5.69 -19.91 -4.16
CA LYS A 344 5.27 -20.47 -2.87
C LYS A 344 3.74 -20.40 -2.68
N ARG A 345 3.11 -19.29 -3.08
CA ARG A 345 1.64 -19.14 -3.01
C ARG A 345 0.91 -20.07 -3.98
N ALA A 346 1.41 -20.24 -5.21
CA ALA A 346 0.84 -21.14 -6.20
C ALA A 346 0.90 -22.58 -5.72
N GLU A 347 2.05 -23.04 -5.23
CA GLU A 347 2.27 -24.38 -4.66
C GLU A 347 1.34 -24.65 -3.47
N ALA A 348 1.24 -23.70 -2.53
CA ALA A 348 0.32 -23.80 -1.40
C ALA A 348 -1.16 -23.90 -1.84
N SER A 349 -1.52 -23.18 -2.91
CA SER A 349 -2.87 -23.26 -3.50
C SER A 349 -3.13 -24.60 -4.18
N ALA A 350 -2.14 -25.17 -4.85
CA ALA A 350 -2.22 -26.49 -5.47
C ALA A 350 -2.39 -27.59 -4.39
N GLN A 351 -1.63 -27.53 -3.30
CA GLN A 351 -1.74 -28.47 -2.17
C GLN A 351 -3.12 -28.44 -1.52
N ARG A 352 -3.72 -27.26 -1.34
CA ARG A 352 -5.09 -27.13 -0.80
C ARG A 352 -6.12 -27.79 -1.71
N ARG A 353 -5.97 -27.66 -3.03
CA ARG A 353 -6.90 -28.27 -4.01
C ARG A 353 -6.79 -29.78 -4.10
N SER A 354 -5.60 -30.36 -3.86
CA SER A 354 -5.38 -31.80 -3.85
C SER A 354 -5.89 -32.51 -2.58
N GLY A 355 -6.65 -31.82 -1.72
CA GLY A 355 -7.22 -32.41 -0.51
C GLY A 355 -6.21 -32.53 0.65
N GLY A 356 -5.04 -31.94 0.51
CA GLY A 356 -4.11 -31.76 1.62
C GLY A 356 -4.79 -30.92 2.71
N ALA A 357 -4.68 -31.38 3.97
CA ALA A 357 -5.18 -30.59 5.10
C ALA A 357 -4.65 -29.18 4.98
N ALA A 358 -5.57 -28.18 5.04
CA ALA A 358 -5.13 -26.79 5.12
C ALA A 358 -4.07 -26.72 6.20
N PRO A 359 -2.88 -26.11 5.95
CA PRO A 359 -1.92 -25.93 7.02
C PRO A 359 -2.67 -25.17 8.12
N SER A 360 -3.05 -25.89 9.17
CA SER A 360 -3.51 -25.29 10.41
C SER A 360 -2.48 -24.23 10.74
N MET A 361 -2.88 -22.99 11.00
CA MET A 361 -2.09 -21.82 11.41
C MET A 361 -0.57 -22.04 11.43
N PRO A 362 0.33 -21.10 11.17
CA PRO A 362 1.76 -21.36 11.04
C PRO A 362 2.30 -22.07 12.27
N GLN A 363 2.06 -23.36 12.31
CA GLN A 363 2.65 -24.26 13.27
C GLN A 363 4.04 -24.64 12.75
N ALA A 364 4.94 -24.89 13.64
CA ALA A 364 6.34 -25.29 13.56
C ALA A 364 6.80 -26.15 12.34
N SER A 365 5.89 -26.53 11.43
CA SER A 365 6.18 -27.22 10.17
C SER A 365 6.91 -26.36 9.13
N ASN A 366 6.93 -25.02 9.29
CA ASN A 366 7.73 -24.11 8.47
C ASN A 366 9.11 -23.82 9.10
N ALA A 367 9.59 -24.66 10.00
CA ALA A 367 10.93 -24.52 10.61
C ALA A 367 12.07 -24.54 9.57
N SER A 368 11.80 -24.95 8.33
CA SER A 368 12.74 -24.91 7.21
C SER A 368 12.73 -23.57 6.45
N ASP A 369 11.74 -22.66 6.67
CA ASP A 369 11.72 -21.36 6.01
C ASP A 369 12.77 -20.44 6.67
N PRO A 370 13.76 -19.93 5.89
CA PRO A 370 14.85 -19.12 6.43
C PRO A 370 14.37 -17.85 7.16
N VAL A 371 13.26 -17.23 6.70
CA VAL A 371 12.68 -16.03 7.33
C VAL A 371 12.08 -16.38 8.69
N VAL A 372 11.35 -17.49 8.76
CA VAL A 372 10.76 -17.96 10.03
C VAL A 372 11.88 -18.31 11.02
N LYS A 373 12.92 -19.02 10.56
CA LYS A 373 14.08 -19.36 11.38
C LYS A 373 14.77 -18.12 11.93
N ALA A 374 15.12 -17.16 11.07
CA ALA A 374 15.78 -15.91 11.48
C ALA A 374 14.92 -15.09 12.45
N ARG A 375 13.58 -15.07 12.25
CA ARG A 375 12.66 -14.40 13.18
C ARG A 375 12.65 -15.05 14.57
N VAL A 376 12.61 -16.38 14.64
CA VAL A 376 12.66 -17.13 15.91
C VAL A 376 14.01 -16.93 16.60
N GLU A 377 15.11 -16.93 15.86
CA GLU A 377 16.45 -16.67 16.41
C GLU A 377 16.55 -15.25 16.96
N ARG A 378 16.01 -14.26 16.25
CA ARG A 378 15.93 -12.88 16.74
C ARG A 378 15.13 -12.76 18.05
N GLU A 379 13.98 -13.40 18.14
CA GLU A 379 13.16 -13.41 19.36
C GLU A 379 13.89 -14.07 20.54
N ARG A 380 14.50 -15.24 20.30
CA ARG A 380 15.28 -15.97 21.33
C ARG A 380 16.49 -15.21 21.84
N ALA A 381 17.15 -14.43 20.96
CA ALA A 381 18.32 -13.64 21.34
C ALA A 381 18.02 -12.62 22.45
N GLY A 382 16.76 -12.22 22.62
CA GLY A 382 16.34 -11.32 23.70
C GLY A 382 16.13 -12.00 25.05
N GLU A 383 15.91 -13.33 25.10
CA GLU A 383 15.57 -14.03 26.35
C GLU A 383 16.64 -13.86 27.45
N PRO A 384 17.95 -14.05 27.21
CA PRO A 384 18.97 -13.88 28.24
C PRO A 384 19.05 -12.45 28.78
N PHE A 385 18.79 -11.47 27.91
CA PHE A 385 18.82 -10.05 28.26
C PHE A 385 17.60 -9.67 29.10
N ARG A 386 16.43 -10.22 28.79
CA ARG A 386 15.24 -10.07 29.65
C ARG A 386 15.50 -10.60 31.05
N ASP A 387 16.08 -11.81 31.15
CA ASP A 387 16.34 -12.44 32.43
C ASP A 387 17.37 -11.64 33.25
N ARG A 388 18.41 -11.10 32.63
CA ARG A 388 19.37 -10.18 33.27
C ARG A 388 18.72 -8.87 33.72
N LEU A 389 17.81 -8.29 32.91
CA LEU A 389 17.04 -7.10 33.31
C LEU A 389 16.21 -7.39 34.56
N MET A 390 15.50 -8.53 34.58
CA MET A 390 14.70 -8.91 35.76
C MET A 390 15.57 -9.12 37.01
N ALA A 391 16.81 -9.60 36.89
CA ALA A 391 17.74 -9.73 37.99
C ALA A 391 18.26 -8.38 38.54
N ILE A 392 18.26 -7.32 37.73
CA ILE A 392 18.65 -5.96 38.18
C ILE A 392 17.52 -5.30 38.97
N LEU A 393 16.25 -5.57 38.63
CA LEU A 393 15.07 -4.94 39.17
C LEU A 393 14.58 -5.66 40.42
N THR A 394 14.09 -4.91 41.42
CA THR A 394 13.39 -5.47 42.59
C THR A 394 12.01 -6.02 42.16
N PRO A 395 11.40 -6.91 42.98
CA PRO A 395 10.06 -7.43 42.66
C PRO A 395 9.00 -6.34 42.51
N GLU A 396 9.12 -5.24 43.28
CA GLU A 396 8.23 -4.09 43.21
C GLU A 396 8.39 -3.35 41.87
N GLN A 397 9.64 -3.09 41.47
CA GLN A 397 9.95 -2.47 40.16
C GLN A 397 9.51 -3.34 38.98
N GLN A 398 9.67 -4.65 39.09
CA GLN A 398 9.17 -5.58 38.07
C GLN A 398 7.64 -5.51 37.94
N ALA A 399 6.90 -5.30 39.05
CA ALA A 399 5.44 -5.18 39.03
C ALA A 399 4.95 -3.86 38.42
N GLU A 400 5.80 -2.83 38.35
CA GLU A 400 5.49 -1.54 37.70
C GLU A 400 5.61 -1.62 36.18
N LEU A 401 6.31 -2.65 35.63
CA LEU A 401 6.49 -2.76 34.18
C LEU A 401 5.19 -3.17 33.48
N PRO A 402 4.84 -2.53 32.35
CA PRO A 402 3.70 -2.93 31.53
C PRO A 402 3.91 -4.37 31.00
N GLY A 403 2.98 -5.26 31.30
CA GLY A 403 3.08 -6.68 30.88
C GLY A 403 3.79 -7.58 31.89
N ALA A 404 4.15 -7.08 33.07
CA ALA A 404 4.48 -7.96 34.18
C ALA A 404 3.28 -8.87 34.42
N MET A 405 3.41 -10.16 34.05
CA MET A 405 2.45 -11.14 34.50
C MET A 405 2.39 -11.04 36.01
N LYS A 406 1.21 -10.78 36.59
CA LYS A 406 0.97 -11.06 38.00
C LYS A 406 1.28 -12.55 38.15
N VAL A 407 2.47 -12.87 38.60
CA VAL A 407 2.84 -14.23 38.98
C VAL A 407 1.96 -14.47 40.20
N ASP A 408 0.94 -15.27 40.01
CA ASP A 408 0.07 -15.70 41.12
C ASP A 408 1.00 -16.37 42.15
N PRO A 409 1.11 -15.83 43.37
CA PRO A 409 2.02 -16.38 44.38
C PRO A 409 1.76 -17.86 44.71
N ALA A 410 0.61 -18.39 44.22
CA ALA A 410 0.27 -19.83 44.30
C ALA A 410 1.05 -20.72 43.30
N ASN A 411 1.82 -20.15 42.35
CA ASN A 411 2.50 -20.91 41.31
C ASN A 411 4.03 -20.83 41.41
N GLN A 412 4.57 -20.54 42.58
CA GLN A 412 6.01 -20.64 42.83
C GLN A 412 6.45 -22.12 42.79
N PRO A 413 7.53 -22.49 42.09
CA PRO A 413 8.06 -23.83 42.08
C PRO A 413 8.73 -24.16 43.42
N GLY A 414 7.93 -24.54 44.42
CA GLY A 414 8.35 -24.85 45.77
C GLY A 414 7.28 -25.55 46.60
N SER A 415 6.02 -25.51 46.17
CA SER A 415 4.93 -26.27 46.80
C SER A 415 4.96 -27.70 46.28
N LYS A 416 5.47 -28.60 47.11
CA LYS A 416 5.33 -30.05 46.92
C LYS A 416 3.86 -30.38 47.07
N ASP A 417 3.24 -30.78 45.95
CA ASP A 417 2.11 -31.65 45.77
C ASP A 417 1.24 -31.22 44.60
N GLY A 418 1.35 -31.98 43.50
CA GLY A 418 0.44 -31.86 42.37
C GLY A 418 1.14 -31.93 41.00
N ALA A 419 1.01 -33.06 40.32
CA ALA A 419 1.54 -33.28 38.98
C ALA A 419 1.04 -32.21 37.97
N PRO A 420 1.88 -31.70 37.06
CA PRO A 420 1.49 -30.69 36.11
C PRO A 420 0.74 -31.28 34.91
N SER A 421 -0.50 -30.86 34.73
CA SER A 421 -1.17 -30.97 33.42
C SER A 421 -0.69 -29.87 32.50
N PRO A 422 -0.36 -30.12 31.21
CA PRO A 422 0.10 -29.08 30.30
C PRO A 422 -1.09 -28.25 29.83
N LYS A 423 -1.30 -27.09 30.46
CA LYS A 423 -2.20 -26.06 29.94
C LYS A 423 -1.49 -25.25 28.86
N ARG A 424 -2.01 -25.37 27.66
CA ARG A 424 -1.71 -24.66 26.45
C ARG A 424 -1.70 -23.15 26.69
N MET A 425 -0.55 -22.50 26.54
CA MET A 425 -0.43 -21.04 26.51
C MET A 425 -1.10 -20.50 25.26
N GLN A 426 -2.20 -19.79 25.41
CA GLN A 426 -2.71 -18.88 24.39
C GLN A 426 -1.99 -17.52 24.59
N ILE A 427 -1.21 -17.16 23.60
CA ILE A 427 -0.66 -15.79 23.51
C ILE A 427 -1.78 -14.92 22.95
N GLU A 428 -2.45 -14.17 23.80
CA GLU A 428 -3.27 -13.06 23.38
C GLU A 428 -2.35 -11.96 22.83
N SER A 429 -2.54 -11.63 21.57
CA SER A 429 -1.90 -10.49 20.93
C SER A 429 -2.33 -9.20 21.62
N VAL A 430 -1.43 -8.57 22.33
CA VAL A 430 -1.60 -7.20 22.84
C VAL A 430 -1.53 -6.25 21.66
N GLN A 431 -2.70 -5.96 21.07
CA GLN A 431 -2.94 -4.73 20.32
C GLN A 431 -3.30 -3.66 21.36
N SER A 432 -2.42 -2.77 21.64
CA SER A 432 -2.73 -1.37 22.02
C SER A 432 -1.55 -0.70 22.70
N ALA A 433 -1.36 0.52 22.29
CA ALA A 433 -0.56 1.60 22.85
C ALA A 433 0.71 1.94 22.06
N ALA A 434 0.50 2.50 20.88
CA ALA A 434 1.42 3.48 20.30
C ALA A 434 0.60 4.53 19.54
N ASP A 435 -0.23 5.27 20.28
CA ASP A 435 -0.82 6.53 19.84
C ASP A 435 -0.17 7.66 20.65
N THR A 436 1.02 8.05 20.28
CA THR A 436 1.58 9.37 20.52
C THR A 436 2.79 9.55 19.60
N ASP A 437 2.54 9.89 18.35
CA ASP A 437 3.29 10.87 17.57
C ASP A 437 2.59 11.03 16.21
N GLY A 438 1.58 11.88 16.25
CA GLY A 438 0.67 12.10 15.13
C GLY A 438 1.20 13.12 14.15
N VAL A 439 2.07 12.74 13.22
CA VAL A 439 2.24 13.54 11.98
C VAL A 439 2.52 12.68 10.74
N ALA A 440 3.07 11.47 10.86
CA ALA A 440 3.41 10.63 9.71
C ALA A 440 2.37 9.54 9.38
N SER A 441 1.48 9.18 10.31
CA SER A 441 0.46 8.13 10.15
C SER A 441 -0.82 8.61 9.44
N ASP A 442 -1.05 9.93 9.36
CA ASP A 442 -2.32 10.52 8.90
C ASP A 442 -2.51 10.46 7.37
N ARG A 443 -1.46 10.11 6.60
CA ARG A 443 -1.56 9.98 5.15
C ARG A 443 -2.09 8.61 4.67
N GLN A 444 -1.99 7.56 5.48
CA GLN A 444 -2.49 6.22 5.11
C GLN A 444 -3.91 5.92 5.61
N SER A 445 -4.36 6.53 6.70
CA SER A 445 -5.69 6.27 7.28
C SER A 445 -6.80 7.17 6.76
N LYS A 446 -6.49 8.25 6.03
CA LYS A 446 -7.49 9.13 5.39
C LYS A 446 -7.88 8.73 3.95
N ARG A 447 -7.76 7.47 3.58
CA ARG A 447 -8.59 6.93 2.50
C ARG A 447 -10.03 6.84 3.02
N ARG A 448 -10.66 8.00 3.22
CA ARG A 448 -12.08 8.12 3.49
C ARG A 448 -12.85 7.59 2.29
N ASP A 449 -13.78 6.71 2.59
CA ASP A 449 -14.86 6.22 1.77
C ASP A 449 -15.41 7.35 0.86
N PRO A 450 -15.35 7.24 -0.48
CA PRO A 450 -15.87 8.26 -1.39
C PRO A 450 -17.38 8.51 -1.23
N ARG A 451 -18.10 7.71 -0.45
CA ARG A 451 -19.53 7.92 -0.16
C ARG A 451 -19.82 9.10 0.76
N ALA A 452 -18.85 9.63 1.51
CA ALA A 452 -19.10 10.72 2.45
C ALA A 452 -19.06 12.11 1.83
N ALA A 453 -18.62 12.26 0.57
CA ALA A 453 -18.50 13.57 -0.10
C ALA A 453 -19.69 13.93 -1.01
N MET A 454 -20.70 13.07 -1.15
CA MET A 454 -21.90 13.33 -1.98
C MET A 454 -23.20 13.52 -1.17
N GLY A 455 -23.12 13.90 0.08
CA GLY A 455 -24.28 14.13 0.93
C GLY A 455 -24.34 15.53 1.47
N GLY A 456 -25.11 16.42 0.82
CA GLY A 456 -25.64 17.58 1.52
C GLY A 456 -25.54 18.94 0.86
N THR A 457 -26.37 19.23 -0.13
CA THR A 457 -27.01 20.54 -0.21
C THR A 457 -28.45 20.36 -0.64
N LYS A 458 -29.35 20.29 0.34
CA LYS A 458 -30.76 20.69 0.20
C LYS A 458 -30.80 22.20 0.48
N GLY A 459 -31.33 22.97 -0.45
CA GLY A 459 -31.62 24.40 -0.28
C GLY A 459 -32.51 24.87 -1.41
N ALA A 460 -33.80 24.84 -1.13
CA ALA A 460 -34.89 25.79 -1.43
C ALA A 460 -34.79 26.67 -2.68
N GLY A 461 -35.62 26.48 -3.66
CA GLY A 461 -36.91 27.13 -3.92
C GLY A 461 -36.83 28.55 -4.54
N ALA A 462 -37.27 28.68 -5.74
CA ALA A 462 -38.21 29.68 -6.23
C ALA A 462 -38.05 29.85 -7.74
N GLY A 463 -39.03 29.62 -8.46
CA GLY A 463 -39.67 29.85 -9.61
C GLY A 463 -39.35 31.15 -10.40
N SER A 464 -39.33 31.07 -11.74
CA SER A 464 -39.98 32.00 -12.67
C SER A 464 -39.75 31.50 -14.10
N LYS A 465 -40.84 31.15 -14.71
CA LYS A 465 -41.43 31.47 -16.02
C LYS A 465 -40.54 31.83 -17.21
N GLU A 466 -40.76 31.01 -18.28
CA GLU A 466 -41.12 31.38 -19.68
C GLU A 466 -40.38 32.58 -20.35
N GLN A 467 -39.81 32.41 -21.51
CA GLN A 467 -40.33 32.24 -22.88
C GLN A 467 -39.19 32.49 -23.93
N PRO A 468 -39.41 32.48 -25.27
CA PRO A 468 -38.85 31.45 -26.17
C PRO A 468 -37.83 32.02 -27.16
N ALA A 469 -37.37 31.13 -28.05
CA ALA A 469 -36.42 31.34 -29.14
C ALA A 469 -36.81 32.49 -30.11
N PRO A 470 -35.80 32.92 -30.94
CA PRO A 470 -36.08 32.91 -32.36
C PRO A 470 -34.99 32.24 -33.21
N GLU A 471 -35.50 31.61 -34.25
CA GLU A 471 -34.83 31.12 -35.47
C GLU A 471 -34.03 32.24 -36.18
N GLY A 472 -33.00 31.85 -36.90
CA GLY A 472 -32.42 32.73 -37.88
C GLY A 472 -31.13 32.33 -38.55
N LYS A 473 -31.24 31.61 -39.67
CA LYS A 473 -30.59 31.78 -40.97
C LYS A 473 -29.14 31.34 -41.21
N ASP A 474 -29.10 30.44 -42.18
CA ASP A 474 -28.04 30.07 -43.14
C ASP A 474 -26.97 31.15 -43.40
N SER A 475 -25.70 30.71 -43.41
CA SER A 475 -24.65 31.33 -44.19
C SER A 475 -23.65 30.31 -44.70
N LYS A 476 -23.68 30.09 -46.01
CA LYS A 476 -22.69 29.38 -46.83
C LYS A 476 -21.32 30.05 -46.65
N ALA A 477 -20.29 29.30 -46.36
CA ALA A 477 -18.91 29.74 -46.55
C ALA A 477 -18.19 28.82 -47.55
N GLN A 478 -17.53 29.43 -48.51
CA GLN A 478 -16.73 28.90 -49.60
C GLN A 478 -15.41 28.25 -49.07
N PRO A 479 -14.84 27.31 -49.85
CA PRO A 479 -13.55 26.71 -49.52
C PRO A 479 -12.37 27.60 -49.92
N ALA A 480 -11.33 27.62 -49.08
CA ALA A 480 -10.06 28.27 -49.32
C ALA A 480 -9.08 27.36 -50.11
N PRO A 481 -8.15 27.99 -50.88
CA PRO A 481 -7.25 27.26 -51.79
C PRO A 481 -6.02 26.64 -51.11
N ALA A 482 -5.46 25.62 -51.74
CA ALA A 482 -4.28 24.86 -51.31
C ALA A 482 -2.98 25.67 -51.40
N PRO A 483 -1.97 25.42 -50.52
CA PRO A 483 -0.67 26.05 -50.63
C PRO A 483 0.24 25.31 -51.60
N THR A 484 0.92 26.09 -52.45
CA THR A 484 1.99 25.74 -53.38
C THR A 484 3.30 25.49 -52.63
N THR A 485 3.97 24.41 -53.00
CA THR A 485 5.37 24.09 -52.68
C THR A 485 6.33 25.01 -53.42
N PRO A 486 7.44 25.48 -52.82
CA PRO A 486 8.61 25.93 -53.56
C PRO A 486 9.72 24.88 -53.61
N GLU A 487 10.49 24.96 -54.66
CA GLU A 487 11.67 24.17 -55.07
C GLU A 487 12.78 24.09 -54.01
#